data_a38cb94e8aab0089de88d688db9055fc
#
_entry.id   a38cb94e8aab0089de88d688db9055fc
#
_cell.length_a   1.000
_cell.length_b   1.000
_cell.length_c   1.000
_cell.angle_alpha   90.00
_cell.angle_beta   90.00
_cell.angle_gamma   90.00
#
_symmetry.space_group_name_H-M   'P 1'
#
loop_
_entity.id
_entity.type
_entity.pdbx_description
1 polymer ?
#
loop_
_entity_poly.entity_id
_entity_poly.type
_entity_poly.pdbx_seq_one_letter_code
_entity_poly.pdbx_strand_id
1 'polypeptide(L)'
;MLREGLAAFVDAWQAQPLWASQATLAPRLLAHKRRERLSHSAAGLCRSLRLTGLAEMPNYRERLRELGMPVTLVAGELDPKFCDLARDMAGRLRHVQLEIVPGAGHDLLLERPEFVSELIQRGDRP
;
A
#
# COMPACT_ATOMS: atom_id res chain seq x y z
N MET A 1 1.70 9.80 19.89
CA MET A 1 0.73 9.47 18.83
C MET A 1 -0.73 9.71 19.22
N LEU A 2 -1.16 9.43 20.44
CA LEU A 2 -2.57 9.57 20.85
C LEU A 2 -2.84 10.68 21.87
N ARG A 3 -1.86 11.53 22.17
CA ARG A 3 -2.06 12.66 23.09
C ARG A 3 -3.02 13.72 22.53
N GLU A 4 -3.12 13.84 21.21
CA GLU A 4 -3.93 14.83 20.49
C GLU A 4 -5.17 14.24 19.82
N GLY A 5 -5.41 12.95 19.99
CA GLY A 5 -6.58 12.26 19.48
C GLY A 5 -6.44 11.70 18.06
N LEU A 6 -7.45 10.94 17.64
CA LEU A 6 -7.47 10.24 16.35
C LEU A 6 -7.43 11.20 15.16
N ALA A 7 -8.15 12.33 15.25
CA ALA A 7 -8.23 13.29 14.15
C ALA A 7 -6.86 13.90 13.82
N ALA A 8 -6.13 14.37 14.84
CA ALA A 8 -4.78 14.90 14.66
C ALA A 8 -3.81 13.86 14.09
N PHE A 9 -3.93 12.61 14.54
CA PHE A 9 -3.16 11.51 13.97
C PHE A 9 -3.49 11.28 12.49
N VAL A 10 -4.77 11.25 12.11
CA VAL A 10 -5.20 11.07 10.71
C VAL A 10 -4.71 12.22 9.84
N ASP A 11 -4.80 13.46 10.31
CA ASP A 11 -4.34 14.62 9.57
C ASP A 11 -2.81 14.61 9.35
N ALA A 12 -2.03 14.30 10.39
CA ALA A 12 -0.58 14.12 10.30
C ALA A 12 -0.19 12.95 9.39
N TRP A 13 -0.95 11.86 9.43
CA TRP A 13 -0.74 10.72 8.53
C TRP A 13 -0.97 11.08 7.08
N GLN A 14 -2.07 11.79 6.78
CA GLN A 14 -2.41 12.20 5.41
C GLN A 14 -1.45 13.24 4.84
N ALA A 15 -0.77 14.02 5.69
CA ALA A 15 0.22 15.02 5.27
C ALA A 15 1.58 14.41 4.90
N GLN A 16 1.79 13.10 5.04
CA GLN A 16 3.07 12.49 4.71
C GLN A 16 3.33 12.48 3.20
N PRO A 17 4.60 12.64 2.77
CA PRO A 17 4.98 12.63 1.35
C PRO A 17 4.52 11.38 0.58
N LEU A 18 4.34 10.26 1.27
CA LEU A 18 3.82 9.00 0.72
C LEU A 18 2.46 9.16 0.01
N TRP A 19 1.66 10.14 0.43
CA TRP A 19 0.32 10.41 -0.09
C TRP A 19 0.27 11.62 -1.05
N ALA A 20 1.41 12.18 -1.44
CA ALA A 20 1.46 13.39 -2.25
C ALA A 20 0.74 13.24 -3.60
N SER A 21 0.80 12.05 -4.23
CA SER A 21 0.08 11.75 -5.47
C SER A 21 -1.44 11.91 -5.37
N GLN A 22 -1.99 11.72 -4.18
CA GLN A 22 -3.43 11.83 -3.92
C GLN A 22 -3.97 13.26 -4.03
N ALA A 23 -3.10 14.28 -4.06
CA ALA A 23 -3.52 15.69 -4.21
C ALA A 23 -4.31 15.94 -5.51
N THR A 24 -4.14 15.09 -6.52
CA THR A 24 -4.84 15.18 -7.81
C THR A 24 -6.20 14.47 -7.82
N LEU A 25 -6.53 13.73 -6.77
CA LEU A 25 -7.79 12.97 -6.68
C LEU A 25 -8.98 13.88 -6.36
N ALA A 26 -10.17 13.42 -6.77
CA ALA A 26 -11.40 14.15 -6.50
C ALA A 26 -11.58 14.41 -5.00
N PRO A 27 -11.92 15.64 -4.56
CA PRO A 27 -12.06 15.99 -3.15
C PRO A 27 -13.07 15.11 -2.38
N ARG A 28 -14.14 14.66 -3.05
CA ARG A 28 -15.13 13.74 -2.48
C ARG A 28 -14.51 12.38 -2.07
N LEU A 29 -13.52 11.89 -2.84
CA LEU A 29 -12.85 10.65 -2.58
C LEU A 29 -11.92 10.77 -1.37
N LEU A 30 -11.16 11.86 -1.30
CA LEU A 30 -10.31 12.17 -0.14
C LEU A 30 -11.14 12.36 1.14
N ALA A 31 -12.28 13.04 1.05
CA ALA A 31 -13.20 13.20 2.17
C ALA A 31 -13.79 11.85 2.61
N HIS A 32 -14.10 10.94 1.70
CA HIS A 32 -14.55 9.58 2.01
C HIS A 32 -13.45 8.81 2.76
N LYS A 33 -12.24 8.77 2.23
CA LYS A 33 -11.08 8.13 2.88
C LYS A 33 -10.81 8.70 4.29
N ARG A 34 -10.92 10.01 4.46
CA ARG A 34 -10.77 10.63 5.78
C ARG A 34 -11.85 10.16 6.75
N ARG A 35 -13.12 10.08 6.32
CA ARG A 35 -14.21 9.55 7.16
C ARG A 35 -13.98 8.10 7.55
N GLU A 36 -13.56 7.24 6.62
CA GLU A 36 -13.20 5.85 6.90
C GLU A 36 -12.10 5.76 7.98
N ARG A 37 -11.02 6.54 7.85
CA ARG A 37 -9.93 6.56 8.85
C ARG A 37 -10.42 7.04 10.22
N LEU A 38 -11.32 8.01 10.27
CA LEU A 38 -11.90 8.52 11.51
C LEU A 38 -12.95 7.59 12.13
N SER A 39 -13.48 6.61 11.40
CA SER A 39 -14.39 5.61 11.94
C SER A 39 -13.69 4.54 12.79
N HIS A 40 -12.37 4.45 12.74
CA HIS A 40 -11.61 3.54 13.59
C HIS A 40 -11.57 4.02 15.04
N SER A 41 -11.41 3.07 15.98
CA SER A 41 -11.10 3.45 17.36
C SER A 41 -9.60 3.63 17.55
N ALA A 42 -9.21 4.66 18.29
CA ALA A 42 -7.81 4.91 18.62
C ALA A 42 -7.16 3.70 19.35
N ALA A 43 -7.90 3.08 20.27
CA ALA A 43 -7.47 1.88 20.97
C ALA A 43 -7.28 0.68 20.02
N GLY A 44 -8.20 0.50 19.07
CA GLY A 44 -8.11 -0.54 18.04
C GLY A 44 -6.88 -0.37 17.15
N LEU A 45 -6.62 0.85 16.67
CA LEU A 45 -5.41 1.16 15.88
C LEU A 45 -4.13 0.90 16.67
N CYS A 46 -4.06 1.32 17.94
CA CYS A 46 -2.91 1.05 18.79
C CYS A 46 -2.68 -0.44 18.98
N ARG A 47 -3.76 -1.20 19.21
CA ARG A 47 -3.67 -2.66 19.38
C ARG A 47 -3.20 -3.32 18.08
N SER A 48 -3.75 -2.92 16.94
CA SER A 48 -3.33 -3.44 15.63
C SER A 48 -1.85 -3.18 15.37
N LEU A 49 -1.36 -1.94 15.58
CA LEU A 49 0.03 -1.60 15.37
C LEU A 49 0.98 -2.36 16.30
N ARG A 50 0.57 -2.66 17.53
CA ARG A 50 1.38 -3.43 18.49
C ARG A 50 1.43 -4.92 18.18
N LEU A 51 0.39 -5.49 17.61
CA LEU A 51 0.29 -6.93 17.37
C LEU A 51 0.67 -7.33 15.96
N THR A 52 0.39 -6.47 14.97
CA THR A 52 0.55 -6.75 13.54
C THR A 52 1.21 -5.61 12.77
N GLY A 53 1.81 -4.64 13.47
CA GLY A 53 2.55 -3.56 12.83
C GLY A 53 3.80 -4.06 12.11
N LEU A 54 4.26 -3.35 11.09
CA LEU A 54 5.43 -3.74 10.29
C LEU A 54 6.69 -3.98 11.14
N ALA A 55 6.82 -3.30 12.29
CA ALA A 55 7.96 -3.49 13.21
C ALA A 55 7.91 -4.84 13.94
N GLU A 56 6.72 -5.43 14.07
CA GLU A 56 6.52 -6.72 14.76
C GLU A 56 6.51 -7.91 13.78
N MET A 57 6.40 -7.64 12.48
CA MET A 57 6.34 -8.68 11.46
C MET A 57 7.73 -9.27 11.20
N PRO A 58 7.85 -10.61 11.07
CA PRO A 58 9.10 -11.24 10.65
C PRO A 58 9.51 -10.78 9.25
N ASN A 59 10.80 -10.60 9.04
CA ASN A 59 11.33 -10.31 7.72
C ASN A 59 11.46 -11.60 6.90
N TYR A 60 10.62 -11.77 5.89
CA TYR A 60 10.62 -12.94 5.01
C TYR A 60 11.40 -12.73 3.71
N ARG A 61 12.15 -11.63 3.56
CA ARG A 61 12.84 -11.26 2.33
C ARG A 61 13.72 -12.39 1.77
N GLU A 62 14.49 -13.08 2.61
CA GLU A 62 15.37 -14.18 2.19
C GLU A 62 14.59 -15.46 1.82
N ARG A 63 13.33 -15.55 2.25
CA ARG A 63 12.46 -16.69 1.98
C ARG A 63 11.60 -16.52 0.74
N LEU A 64 11.62 -15.37 0.07
CA LEU A 64 10.85 -15.14 -1.18
C LEU A 64 11.14 -16.18 -2.24
N ARG A 65 12.38 -16.70 -2.32
CA ARG A 65 12.79 -17.78 -3.23
C ARG A 65 12.07 -19.11 -3.00
N GLU A 66 11.44 -19.29 -1.82
CA GLU A 66 10.70 -20.52 -1.49
C GLU A 66 9.30 -20.54 -2.12
N LEU A 67 8.81 -19.38 -2.59
CA LEU A 67 7.51 -19.29 -3.26
C LEU A 67 7.58 -19.94 -4.64
N GLY A 68 6.81 -21.00 -4.81
CA GLY A 68 6.74 -21.76 -6.08
C GLY A 68 5.63 -21.30 -7.02
N MET A 69 4.67 -20.48 -6.53
CA MET A 69 3.58 -19.96 -7.34
C MET A 69 4.02 -18.71 -8.13
N PRO A 70 3.34 -18.37 -9.23
CA PRO A 70 3.48 -17.06 -9.88
C PRO A 70 3.11 -15.92 -8.92
N VAL A 71 3.92 -14.86 -8.93
CA VAL A 71 3.71 -13.66 -8.10
C VAL A 71 3.72 -12.44 -9.00
N THR A 72 2.70 -11.60 -8.90
CA THR A 72 2.69 -10.28 -9.54
C THR A 72 2.95 -9.22 -8.48
N LEU A 73 4.01 -8.44 -8.69
CA LEU A 73 4.36 -7.28 -7.88
C LEU A 73 3.92 -6.02 -8.62
N VAL A 74 3.26 -5.11 -7.90
CA VAL A 74 2.78 -3.86 -8.48
C VAL A 74 3.21 -2.69 -7.59
N ALA A 75 3.76 -1.64 -8.19
CA ALA A 75 4.10 -0.40 -7.50
C ALA A 75 3.77 0.81 -8.36
N GLY A 76 3.41 1.93 -7.73
CA GLY A 76 3.19 3.19 -8.44
C GLY A 76 4.51 3.91 -8.73
N GLU A 77 4.65 4.46 -9.93
CA GLU A 77 5.86 5.16 -10.37
C GLU A 77 6.25 6.33 -9.45
N LEU A 78 5.24 7.00 -8.86
CA LEU A 78 5.44 8.14 -7.96
C LEU A 78 5.80 7.74 -6.51
N ASP A 79 6.02 6.43 -6.28
CA ASP A 79 6.50 5.88 -5.01
C ASP A 79 7.85 5.18 -5.21
N PRO A 80 8.96 5.94 -5.32
CA PRO A 80 10.28 5.39 -5.63
C PRO A 80 10.73 4.34 -4.61
N LYS A 81 10.43 4.54 -3.33
CA LYS A 81 10.77 3.59 -2.26
C LYS A 81 10.17 2.21 -2.52
N PHE A 82 8.88 2.16 -2.86
CA PHE A 82 8.21 0.88 -3.10
C PHE A 82 8.52 0.32 -4.48
N CYS A 83 8.85 1.15 -5.47
CA CYS A 83 9.43 0.68 -6.73
C CYS A 83 10.76 -0.06 -6.51
N ASP A 84 11.65 0.47 -5.67
CA ASP A 84 12.94 -0.16 -5.38
C ASP A 84 12.76 -1.45 -4.57
N LEU A 85 11.85 -1.46 -3.60
CA LEU A 85 11.48 -2.67 -2.87
C LEU A 85 10.91 -3.76 -3.80
N ALA A 86 10.01 -3.38 -4.72
CA ALA A 86 9.42 -4.31 -5.68
C ALA A 86 10.47 -4.90 -6.63
N ARG A 87 11.43 -4.10 -7.10
CA ARG A 87 12.56 -4.57 -7.92
C ARG A 87 13.46 -5.55 -7.16
N ASP A 88 13.79 -5.24 -5.90
CA ASP A 88 14.56 -6.14 -5.05
C ASP A 88 13.83 -7.47 -4.80
N MET A 89 12.54 -7.41 -4.49
CA MET A 89 11.72 -8.62 -4.32
C MET A 89 11.62 -9.43 -5.61
N ALA A 90 11.47 -8.77 -6.76
CA ALA A 90 11.43 -9.44 -8.06
C ALA A 90 12.73 -10.22 -8.33
N GLY A 91 13.89 -9.67 -7.96
CA GLY A 91 15.18 -10.36 -8.08
C GLY A 91 15.33 -11.61 -7.19
N ARG A 92 14.41 -11.85 -6.26
CA ARG A 92 14.44 -13.00 -5.32
C ARG A 92 13.37 -14.05 -5.60
N LEU A 93 12.34 -13.70 -6.35
CA LEU A 93 11.23 -14.58 -6.73
C LEU A 93 11.60 -15.42 -7.96
N ARG A 94 11.09 -16.65 -8.01
CA ARG A 94 11.34 -17.58 -9.15
C ARG A 94 10.42 -17.30 -10.33
N HIS A 95 9.16 -17.00 -10.06
CA HIS A 95 8.12 -16.75 -11.05
C HIS A 95 7.46 -15.41 -10.72
N VAL A 96 7.97 -14.35 -11.33
CA VAL A 96 7.52 -12.98 -11.00
C VAL A 96 7.18 -12.18 -12.24
N GLN A 97 6.11 -11.41 -12.14
CA GLN A 97 5.79 -10.30 -13.02
C GLN A 97 5.87 -9.01 -12.20
N LEU A 98 6.57 -7.99 -12.69
CA LEU A 98 6.69 -6.69 -12.05
C LEU A 98 6.04 -5.62 -12.91
N GLU A 99 5.06 -4.93 -12.35
CA GLU A 99 4.33 -3.84 -12.98
C GLU A 99 4.60 -2.52 -12.23
N ILE A 100 5.20 -1.55 -12.91
CA ILE A 100 5.32 -0.18 -12.40
C ILE A 100 4.28 0.67 -13.11
N VAL A 101 3.32 1.19 -12.34
CA VAL A 101 2.15 1.89 -12.89
C VAL A 101 2.45 3.38 -13.08
N PRO A 102 2.48 3.88 -14.33
CA PRO A 102 2.81 5.27 -14.61
C PRO A 102 1.84 6.26 -13.94
N GLY A 103 2.38 7.33 -13.37
CA GLY A 103 1.61 8.41 -12.77
C GLY A 103 0.75 8.00 -11.57
N ALA A 104 1.01 6.85 -10.95
CA ALA A 104 0.36 6.39 -9.73
C ALA A 104 1.33 6.43 -8.55
N GLY A 105 0.79 6.69 -7.35
CA GLY A 105 1.53 6.68 -6.10
C GLY A 105 1.32 5.41 -5.29
N HIS A 106 1.35 5.55 -3.97
CA HIS A 106 1.36 4.41 -3.05
C HIS A 106 0.03 3.64 -2.99
N ASP A 107 -1.11 4.32 -3.10
CA ASP A 107 -2.45 3.70 -2.96
C ASP A 107 -3.04 3.38 -4.34
N LEU A 108 -2.51 2.33 -4.98
CA LEU A 108 -2.94 1.91 -6.33
C LEU A 108 -4.43 1.55 -6.38
N LEU A 109 -4.99 1.00 -5.30
CA LEU A 109 -6.41 0.67 -5.24
C LEU A 109 -7.29 1.93 -5.30
N LEU A 110 -6.78 3.05 -4.81
CA LEU A 110 -7.47 4.32 -4.86
C LEU A 110 -7.18 5.11 -6.15
N GLU A 111 -5.93 5.06 -6.61
CA GLU A 111 -5.42 5.91 -7.69
C GLU A 111 -5.64 5.31 -9.09
N ARG A 112 -5.65 3.97 -9.18
CA ARG A 112 -5.80 3.21 -10.44
C ARG A 112 -6.63 1.93 -10.24
N PRO A 113 -7.87 2.03 -9.72
CA PRO A 113 -8.68 0.85 -9.39
C PRO A 113 -8.97 -0.02 -10.61
N GLU A 114 -9.17 0.58 -11.79
CA GLU A 114 -9.44 -0.16 -13.04
C GLU A 114 -8.23 -1.02 -13.42
N PHE A 115 -7.01 -0.45 -13.37
CA PHE A 115 -5.79 -1.18 -13.65
C PHE A 115 -5.62 -2.39 -12.74
N VAL A 116 -5.84 -2.20 -11.43
CA VAL A 116 -5.73 -3.30 -10.45
C VAL A 116 -6.78 -4.37 -10.71
N SER A 117 -8.02 -3.98 -11.03
CA SER A 117 -9.09 -4.92 -11.38
C SER A 117 -8.73 -5.75 -12.61
N GLU A 118 -8.25 -5.12 -13.68
CA GLU A 118 -7.81 -5.82 -14.90
C GLU A 118 -6.65 -6.78 -14.62
N LEU A 119 -5.71 -6.38 -13.78
CA LEU A 119 -4.55 -7.19 -13.43
C LEU A 119 -4.98 -8.47 -12.70
N ILE A 120 -5.90 -8.36 -11.74
CA ILE A 120 -6.46 -9.52 -11.02
C ILE A 120 -7.16 -10.46 -12.00
N GLN A 121 -7.99 -9.93 -12.92
CA GLN A 121 -8.70 -10.74 -13.91
C GLN A 121 -7.76 -11.47 -14.90
N ARG A 122 -6.57 -10.90 -15.18
CA ARG A 122 -5.55 -11.57 -16.01
C ARG A 122 -4.91 -12.74 -15.27
N GLY A 123 -4.68 -12.60 -13.98
CA GLY A 123 -4.10 -13.65 -13.13
C GLY A 123 -5.00 -14.87 -12.94
N ASP A 124 -6.33 -14.69 -13.07
CA ASP A 124 -7.32 -15.76 -12.95
C ASP A 124 -7.53 -16.56 -14.25
N ARG A 125 -6.86 -16.20 -15.33
CA ARG A 125 -6.94 -16.97 -16.59
C ARG A 125 -5.96 -18.14 -16.54
N PRO A 126 -6.45 -19.38 -16.72
CA PRO A 126 -5.63 -20.59 -16.74
C PRO A 126 -4.63 -20.61 -17.92
#